data_90113f8b93b8a5c830d743fc95e659d6
#
_entry.id   90113f8b93b8a5c830d743fc95e659d6
#
_cell.length_a   1.000
_cell.length_b   1.000
_cell.length_c   1.000
_cell.angle_alpha   90.00
_cell.angle_beta   90.00
_cell.angle_gamma   90.00
#
_symmetry.space_group_name_H-M   'P 1'
#
loop_
_entity.id
_entity.type
_entity.pdbx_description
1 polymer ?
#
loop_
_entity_poly.entity_id
_entity_poly.type
_entity_poly.pdbx_seq_one_letter_code
_entity_poly.pdbx_strand_id
1 'polypeptide(L)'
;MTFRIVFFLMSWIIAGAGAAAEVHRFKPTQGHQTYAVREPVLRVSPGDSIETSTLYSDFFTEKDGPWPGEVGPVYINGAAAGDTLVVRILRIRPNIATGRSGTSTTYGVLTATDLTPSLQDPAPRLMHVWRIDRNRMMAALDLPGSRMKKIEVALKPMLGRLATAPSGDQAVAGGVPSVFGGNMDTSEACEGAVVYLPVFHEGALFYFGDVHALQGDGEIIGSGIETSADVALKLELLKGKIIGWPRLENGEFIMVAGSARPLIDAFRIAHVEMVKWLETEYGFDRWEALQVLSQVGSAQVANAVDPNYTVVAKFPKKFLPR
;
A
#
# COMPACT_ATOMS: atom_id res chain seq x y z
N MET A 1 37.51 -22.75 -62.13
CA MET A 1 36.35 -21.82 -62.12
C MET A 1 35.45 -22.21 -60.96
N THR A 2 35.63 -21.57 -59.83
CA THR A 2 34.92 -21.93 -58.52
C THR A 2 33.94 -20.82 -58.25
N PHE A 3 32.63 -21.07 -58.35
CA PHE A 3 31.57 -20.12 -58.00
C PHE A 3 31.39 -20.13 -56.55
N ARG A 4 31.59 -18.98 -55.87
CA ARG A 4 31.20 -18.71 -54.47
C ARG A 4 29.80 -18.10 -54.50
N ILE A 5 28.84 -18.85 -53.93
CA ILE A 5 27.49 -18.34 -53.63
C ILE A 5 27.54 -17.60 -52.29
N VAL A 6 27.29 -16.30 -52.34
CA VAL A 6 27.13 -15.46 -51.14
C VAL A 6 25.66 -15.46 -50.73
N PHE A 7 25.34 -16.08 -49.60
CA PHE A 7 24.01 -15.96 -48.99
C PHE A 7 23.93 -14.64 -48.21
N PHE A 8 23.06 -13.75 -48.66
CA PHE A 8 22.65 -12.58 -47.90
C PHE A 8 21.56 -13.00 -46.88
N LEU A 9 21.91 -13.08 -45.62
CA LEU A 9 20.95 -13.19 -44.53
C LEU A 9 20.32 -11.81 -44.26
N MET A 10 19.10 -11.64 -44.72
CA MET A 10 18.28 -10.46 -44.45
C MET A 10 17.68 -10.61 -43.06
N SER A 11 18.35 -10.02 -42.03
CA SER A 11 17.84 -9.95 -40.68
C SER A 11 16.65 -8.98 -40.62
N TRP A 12 15.46 -9.52 -40.47
CA TRP A 12 14.26 -8.75 -40.14
C TRP A 12 14.36 -8.29 -38.70
N ILE A 13 14.72 -7.03 -38.48
CA ILE A 13 14.53 -6.37 -37.19
C ILE A 13 13.05 -6.06 -37.11
N ILE A 14 12.30 -6.90 -36.41
CA ILE A 14 10.94 -6.55 -35.96
C ILE A 14 11.12 -5.54 -34.81
N ALA A 15 11.11 -4.27 -35.17
CA ALA A 15 10.93 -3.21 -34.18
C ALA A 15 9.50 -3.36 -33.64
N GLY A 16 9.36 -4.02 -32.50
CA GLY A 16 8.11 -4.00 -31.73
C GLY A 16 7.84 -2.55 -31.37
N ALA A 17 6.90 -1.92 -32.06
CA ALA A 17 6.36 -0.63 -31.60
C ALA A 17 5.74 -0.86 -30.23
N GLY A 18 6.43 -0.46 -29.15
CA GLY A 18 5.83 -0.40 -27.82
C GLY A 18 4.60 0.48 -27.91
N ALA A 19 3.43 -0.05 -27.56
CA ALA A 19 2.22 0.74 -27.46
C ALA A 19 2.50 1.94 -26.52
N ALA A 20 2.03 3.11 -26.90
CA ALA A 20 2.14 4.28 -26.04
C ALA A 20 1.36 4.02 -24.74
N ALA A 21 1.91 4.46 -23.61
CA ALA A 21 1.25 4.32 -22.30
C ALA A 21 -0.11 5.02 -22.33
N GLU A 22 -1.14 4.34 -21.85
CA GLU A 22 -2.53 4.83 -21.86
C GLU A 22 -2.92 5.31 -20.44
N VAL A 23 -3.86 6.26 -20.38
CA VAL A 23 -4.49 6.70 -19.14
C VAL A 23 -5.93 6.21 -19.12
N HIS A 24 -6.19 5.20 -18.30
CA HIS A 24 -7.51 4.62 -18.12
C HIS A 24 -8.28 5.40 -17.06
N ARG A 25 -9.47 5.89 -17.43
CA ARG A 25 -10.39 6.60 -16.53
C ARG A 25 -11.63 5.78 -16.34
N PHE A 26 -11.92 5.42 -15.11
CA PHE A 26 -13.14 4.70 -14.77
C PHE A 26 -13.67 5.13 -13.41
N LYS A 27 -14.95 4.89 -13.17
CA LYS A 27 -15.60 5.14 -11.89
C LYS A 27 -15.98 3.80 -11.27
N PRO A 28 -15.40 3.42 -10.13
CA PRO A 28 -15.76 2.16 -9.47
C PRO A 28 -17.19 2.24 -8.93
N THR A 29 -17.95 1.17 -9.11
CA THR A 29 -19.35 1.04 -8.66
C THR A 29 -19.53 0.01 -7.57
N GLN A 30 -18.53 -0.85 -7.36
CA GLN A 30 -18.55 -1.93 -6.39
C GLN A 30 -17.19 -2.05 -5.72
N GLY A 31 -17.19 -2.25 -4.40
CA GLY A 31 -16.02 -2.58 -3.61
C GLY A 31 -16.04 -4.02 -3.10
N HIS A 32 -14.85 -4.49 -2.75
CA HIS A 32 -14.66 -5.84 -2.23
C HIS A 32 -14.14 -5.79 -0.79
N GLN A 33 -14.74 -6.60 0.07
CA GLN A 33 -14.34 -6.74 1.49
C GLN A 33 -13.23 -7.78 1.69
N THR A 34 -12.78 -8.42 0.60
CA THR A 34 -11.74 -9.45 0.62
C THR A 34 -10.88 -9.35 -0.62
N TYR A 35 -9.61 -9.73 -0.48
CA TYR A 35 -8.72 -9.99 -1.62
C TYR A 35 -8.89 -11.43 -2.07
N ALA A 36 -9.14 -11.65 -3.35
CA ALA A 36 -9.31 -12.98 -3.93
C ALA A 36 -9.13 -12.94 -5.45
N VAL A 37 -9.06 -14.09 -6.08
CA VAL A 37 -9.17 -14.22 -7.54
C VAL A 37 -10.62 -13.94 -7.94
N ARG A 38 -10.83 -12.94 -8.81
CA ARG A 38 -12.15 -12.52 -9.31
C ARG A 38 -12.04 -11.96 -10.72
N GLU A 39 -13.19 -11.82 -11.37
CA GLU A 39 -13.26 -11.07 -12.64
C GLU A 39 -12.79 -9.63 -12.44
N PRO A 40 -11.88 -9.14 -13.28
CA PRO A 40 -11.32 -7.80 -13.14
C PRO A 40 -12.31 -6.72 -13.58
N VAL A 41 -12.29 -5.60 -12.85
CA VAL A 41 -13.06 -4.40 -13.19
C VAL A 41 -12.42 -3.60 -14.33
N LEU A 42 -11.12 -3.82 -14.55
CA LEU A 42 -10.32 -3.14 -15.57
C LEU A 42 -9.13 -4.03 -15.97
N ARG A 43 -8.71 -3.95 -17.24
CA ARG A 43 -7.47 -4.54 -17.74
C ARG A 43 -6.57 -3.44 -18.25
N VAL A 44 -5.29 -3.47 -17.89
CA VAL A 44 -4.28 -2.48 -18.27
C VAL A 44 -2.98 -3.15 -18.69
N SER A 45 -2.18 -2.45 -19.47
CA SER A 45 -0.84 -2.90 -19.83
C SER A 45 0.23 -2.28 -18.92
N PRO A 46 1.37 -2.95 -18.71
CA PRO A 46 2.50 -2.36 -17.99
C PRO A 46 2.92 -1.02 -18.62
N GLY A 47 3.04 0.01 -17.81
CA GLY A 47 3.30 1.39 -18.24
C GLY A 47 2.07 2.28 -18.25
N ASP A 48 0.88 1.72 -18.29
CA ASP A 48 -0.38 2.47 -18.25
C ASP A 48 -0.60 3.12 -16.87
N SER A 49 -1.47 4.12 -16.86
CA SER A 49 -1.92 4.80 -15.66
C SER A 49 -3.42 4.65 -15.48
N ILE A 50 -3.86 4.64 -14.22
CA ILE A 50 -5.26 4.65 -13.83
C ILE A 50 -5.55 5.98 -13.15
N GLU A 51 -6.56 6.71 -13.60
CA GLU A 51 -7.15 7.85 -12.90
C GLU A 51 -8.58 7.49 -12.50
N THR A 52 -8.83 7.43 -11.20
CA THR A 52 -10.12 7.04 -10.66
C THR A 52 -10.34 7.65 -9.28
N SER A 53 -11.43 7.28 -8.61
CA SER A 53 -11.64 7.57 -7.18
C SER A 53 -11.73 6.28 -6.38
N THR A 54 -11.44 6.35 -5.09
CA THR A 54 -11.85 5.29 -4.17
C THR A 54 -13.35 5.37 -3.95
N LEU A 55 -13.92 4.29 -3.40
CA LEU A 55 -15.36 4.22 -3.20
C LEU A 55 -15.79 5.16 -2.06
N TYR A 56 -16.91 5.83 -2.28
CA TYR A 56 -17.58 6.64 -1.27
C TYR A 56 -18.65 5.81 -0.54
N SER A 57 -18.79 6.03 0.75
CA SER A 57 -19.99 5.64 1.51
C SER A 57 -20.24 6.63 2.65
N ASP A 58 -21.40 6.51 3.28
CA ASP A 58 -21.73 7.27 4.49
C ASP A 58 -20.85 6.90 5.70
N PHE A 59 -20.02 5.85 5.59
CA PHE A 59 -18.97 5.53 6.56
C PHE A 59 -18.08 6.73 6.89
N PHE A 60 -17.76 7.57 5.91
CA PHE A 60 -16.89 8.74 6.08
C PHE A 60 -17.60 9.99 6.62
N THR A 61 -18.85 9.86 7.04
CA THR A 61 -19.71 10.95 7.50
C THR A 61 -20.31 10.67 8.86
N GLU A 62 -21.10 11.57 9.38
CA GLU A 62 -21.85 11.41 10.63
C GLU A 62 -22.95 10.33 10.56
N LYS A 63 -23.31 9.87 9.35
CA LYS A 63 -24.36 8.85 9.15
C LYS A 63 -23.96 7.43 9.50
N ASP A 64 -22.64 7.17 9.66
CA ASP A 64 -22.11 5.85 10.06
C ASP A 64 -22.57 4.69 9.14
N GLY A 65 -22.35 4.84 7.84
CA GLY A 65 -22.66 3.81 6.84
C GLY A 65 -21.66 2.65 6.84
N PRO A 66 -21.90 1.63 6.00
CA PRO A 66 -20.98 0.50 5.88
C PRO A 66 -19.68 0.89 5.19
N TRP A 67 -18.60 0.16 5.52
CA TRP A 67 -17.33 0.24 4.79
C TRP A 67 -17.56 -0.08 3.29
N PRO A 68 -17.07 0.74 2.35
CA PRO A 68 -17.37 0.56 0.94
C PRO A 68 -16.58 -0.58 0.27
N GLY A 69 -15.50 -1.05 0.87
CA GLY A 69 -14.59 -2.02 0.28
C GLY A 69 -13.54 -1.41 -0.66
N GLU A 70 -12.69 -2.28 -1.22
CA GLU A 70 -11.56 -1.92 -2.07
C GLU A 70 -11.95 -1.91 -3.54
N VAL A 71 -11.34 -1.03 -4.30
CA VAL A 71 -11.43 -0.98 -5.78
C VAL A 71 -10.59 -2.11 -6.36
N GLY A 72 -11.12 -2.81 -7.34
CA GLY A 72 -10.41 -3.88 -8.03
C GLY A 72 -11.24 -5.16 -8.20
N PRO A 73 -10.61 -6.27 -8.64
CA PRO A 73 -9.21 -6.30 -9.07
C PRO A 73 -8.98 -5.63 -10.41
N VAL A 74 -7.82 -5.03 -10.57
CA VAL A 74 -7.29 -4.57 -11.86
C VAL A 74 -6.38 -5.67 -12.39
N TYR A 75 -6.59 -6.10 -13.62
CA TYR A 75 -5.77 -7.10 -14.30
C TYR A 75 -4.64 -6.43 -15.08
N ILE A 76 -3.41 -6.82 -14.82
CA ILE A 76 -2.22 -6.32 -15.50
C ILE A 76 -1.82 -7.32 -16.59
N ASN A 77 -1.94 -6.90 -17.86
CA ASN A 77 -1.63 -7.75 -19.01
C ASN A 77 -0.20 -8.29 -18.94
N GLY A 78 -0.05 -9.60 -19.11
CA GLY A 78 1.23 -10.28 -19.08
C GLY A 78 1.84 -10.52 -17.70
N ALA A 79 1.19 -10.10 -16.62
CA ALA A 79 1.64 -10.48 -15.27
C ALA A 79 1.42 -11.96 -15.01
N ALA A 80 2.37 -12.60 -14.35
CA ALA A 80 2.34 -14.02 -13.98
C ALA A 80 2.89 -14.21 -12.56
N ALA A 81 2.58 -15.34 -11.94
CA ALA A 81 3.15 -15.69 -10.64
C ALA A 81 4.68 -15.65 -10.69
N GLY A 82 5.31 -15.04 -9.69
CA GLY A 82 6.76 -14.83 -9.63
C GLY A 82 7.25 -13.51 -10.25
N ASP A 83 6.35 -12.69 -10.79
CA ASP A 83 6.65 -11.31 -11.13
C ASP A 83 6.52 -10.38 -9.90
N THR A 84 6.89 -9.12 -10.09
CA THR A 84 6.61 -8.04 -9.14
C THR A 84 5.80 -6.94 -9.82
N LEU A 85 4.64 -6.62 -9.27
CA LEU A 85 3.85 -5.45 -9.66
C LEU A 85 4.47 -4.19 -9.05
N VAL A 86 4.66 -3.16 -9.88
CA VAL A 86 5.14 -1.84 -9.44
C VAL A 86 4.01 -0.84 -9.55
N VAL A 87 3.66 -0.22 -8.42
CA VAL A 87 2.60 0.79 -8.33
C VAL A 87 3.25 2.13 -7.96
N ARG A 88 3.27 3.07 -8.91
CA ARG A 88 3.71 4.45 -8.63
C ARG A 88 2.50 5.28 -8.24
N ILE A 89 2.50 5.83 -7.06
CA ILE A 89 1.44 6.68 -6.56
C ILE A 89 1.69 8.11 -7.06
N LEU A 90 0.99 8.48 -8.13
CA LEU A 90 1.19 9.78 -8.78
C LEU A 90 0.42 10.89 -8.07
N ARG A 91 -0.77 10.58 -7.53
CA ARG A 91 -1.63 11.56 -6.86
C ARG A 91 -2.63 10.87 -5.95
N ILE A 92 -2.86 11.48 -4.77
CA ILE A 92 -3.97 11.15 -3.88
C ILE A 92 -4.56 12.49 -3.40
N ARG A 93 -5.85 12.73 -3.67
CA ARG A 93 -6.53 13.97 -3.25
C ARG A 93 -7.89 13.63 -2.63
N PRO A 94 -8.13 13.95 -1.37
CA PRO A 94 -9.46 13.82 -0.78
C PRO A 94 -10.50 14.50 -1.68
N ASN A 95 -11.58 13.79 -2.00
CA ASN A 95 -12.63 14.29 -2.91
C ASN A 95 -13.92 14.65 -2.19
N ILE A 96 -14.00 14.41 -0.88
CA ILE A 96 -15.08 14.83 0.02
C ILE A 96 -14.55 15.80 1.08
N ALA A 97 -15.47 16.55 1.71
CA ALA A 97 -15.12 17.57 2.70
C ALA A 97 -15.06 17.03 4.14
N THR A 98 -15.15 15.72 4.30
CA THR A 98 -15.17 15.06 5.60
C THR A 98 -14.18 13.90 5.65
N GLY A 99 -13.72 13.59 6.86
CA GLY A 99 -13.02 12.35 7.18
C GLY A 99 -13.46 11.89 8.55
N ARG A 100 -13.33 10.60 8.82
CA ARG A 100 -13.78 9.97 10.05
C ARG A 100 -12.61 9.34 10.80
N SER A 101 -12.59 9.50 12.12
CA SER A 101 -11.80 8.66 13.01
C SER A 101 -12.62 8.28 14.23
N GLY A 102 -12.24 7.21 14.93
CA GLY A 102 -13.02 6.84 16.11
C GLY A 102 -12.40 5.72 16.93
N THR A 103 -12.77 5.67 18.20
CA THR A 103 -12.44 4.57 19.11
C THR A 103 -13.50 3.48 19.04
N SER A 104 -13.08 2.25 19.26
CA SER A 104 -13.94 1.07 19.39
C SER A 104 -13.76 0.44 20.75
N THR A 105 -14.76 -0.29 21.21
CA THR A 105 -14.68 -1.06 22.45
C THR A 105 -13.74 -2.25 22.38
N THR A 106 -13.46 -2.74 21.17
CA THR A 106 -12.71 -3.99 20.94
C THR A 106 -11.61 -3.87 19.90
N TYR A 107 -11.42 -2.70 19.29
CA TYR A 107 -10.46 -2.49 18.23
C TYR A 107 -9.62 -1.23 18.51
N GLY A 108 -8.29 -1.38 18.44
CA GLY A 108 -7.32 -0.34 18.79
C GLY A 108 -6.23 -0.87 19.72
N VAL A 109 -5.03 -0.31 19.64
CA VAL A 109 -3.86 -0.77 20.41
C VAL A 109 -4.06 -0.60 21.92
N LEU A 110 -4.73 0.49 22.32
CA LEU A 110 -4.91 0.87 23.73
C LEU A 110 -6.28 0.49 24.28
N THR A 111 -7.09 -0.23 23.52
CA THR A 111 -8.37 -0.77 23.97
C THR A 111 -8.16 -2.15 24.61
N ALA A 112 -9.19 -2.96 24.76
CA ALA A 112 -9.04 -4.32 25.28
C ALA A 112 -8.06 -5.12 24.42
N THR A 113 -7.23 -5.93 25.06
CA THR A 113 -6.38 -6.91 24.39
C THR A 113 -6.92 -8.32 24.64
N ASP A 114 -6.51 -9.28 23.80
CA ASP A 114 -6.86 -10.69 24.01
C ASP A 114 -6.39 -11.23 25.37
N LEU A 115 -5.42 -10.56 26.00
CA LEU A 115 -4.85 -10.95 27.29
C LEU A 115 -5.62 -10.37 28.51
N THR A 116 -6.27 -9.20 28.32
CA THR A 116 -6.87 -8.46 29.45
C THR A 116 -8.25 -7.88 29.17
N PRO A 117 -9.09 -8.44 28.30
CA PRO A 117 -10.34 -7.82 27.89
C PRO A 117 -11.37 -7.71 29.03
N SER A 118 -11.31 -8.58 30.03
CA SER A 118 -12.26 -8.66 31.13
C SER A 118 -11.86 -7.88 32.40
N LEU A 119 -10.65 -7.34 32.44
CA LEU A 119 -10.11 -6.67 33.64
C LEU A 119 -10.04 -5.15 33.52
N GLN A 120 -10.46 -4.60 32.37
CA GLN A 120 -10.41 -3.17 32.08
C GLN A 120 -11.78 -2.71 31.57
N ASP A 121 -12.11 -1.47 31.88
CA ASP A 121 -13.23 -0.82 31.23
C ASP A 121 -12.90 -0.64 29.73
N PRO A 122 -13.78 -1.06 28.83
CA PRO A 122 -13.55 -0.88 27.41
C PRO A 122 -13.51 0.61 27.06
N ALA A 123 -12.69 0.98 26.09
CA ALA A 123 -12.73 2.33 25.53
C ALA A 123 -14.15 2.63 25.01
N PRO A 124 -14.67 3.85 25.22
CA PRO A 124 -15.98 4.20 24.71
C PRO A 124 -15.97 4.18 23.17
N ARG A 125 -17.07 3.77 22.55
CA ARG A 125 -17.25 3.93 21.10
C ARG A 125 -17.52 5.41 20.83
N LEU A 126 -16.51 6.09 20.31
CA LEU A 126 -16.59 7.50 19.93
C LEU A 126 -16.29 7.62 18.44
N MET A 127 -17.06 8.43 17.75
CA MET A 127 -16.83 8.78 16.36
C MET A 127 -16.56 10.29 16.28
N HIS A 128 -15.52 10.64 15.55
CA HIS A 128 -15.16 12.02 15.27
C HIS A 128 -15.15 12.26 13.77
N VAL A 129 -15.86 13.31 13.35
CA VAL A 129 -15.86 13.74 11.94
C VAL A 129 -14.98 14.97 11.81
N TRP A 130 -13.96 14.82 11.00
CA TRP A 130 -13.02 15.88 10.64
C TRP A 130 -13.57 16.68 9.47
N ARG A 131 -13.42 17.99 9.50
CA ARG A 131 -13.68 18.88 8.35
C ARG A 131 -12.40 18.97 7.52
N ILE A 132 -12.47 18.56 6.26
CA ILE A 132 -11.34 18.57 5.30
C ILE A 132 -11.45 19.79 4.40
N ASP A 133 -10.46 20.67 4.47
CA ASP A 133 -10.20 21.73 3.48
C ASP A 133 -9.31 21.17 2.38
N ARG A 134 -9.91 20.75 1.29
CA ARG A 134 -9.24 20.15 0.15
C ARG A 134 -8.30 21.10 -0.60
N ASN A 135 -8.56 22.41 -0.55
CA ASN A 135 -7.72 23.41 -1.21
C ASN A 135 -6.45 23.68 -0.43
N ARG A 136 -6.57 23.77 0.90
CA ARG A 136 -5.44 23.98 1.79
C ARG A 136 -4.73 22.69 2.19
N MET A 137 -5.29 21.55 1.86
CA MET A 137 -4.83 20.21 2.32
C MET A 137 -4.69 20.19 3.85
N MET A 138 -5.74 20.60 4.55
CA MET A 138 -5.82 20.65 6.00
C MET A 138 -7.05 19.91 6.50
N ALA A 139 -7.00 19.35 7.69
CA ALA A 139 -8.17 18.87 8.40
C ALA A 139 -8.29 19.50 9.77
N ALA A 140 -9.53 19.70 10.23
CA ALA A 140 -9.84 20.28 11.51
C ALA A 140 -10.83 19.42 12.29
N LEU A 141 -10.57 19.28 13.61
CA LEU A 141 -11.45 18.61 14.55
C LEU A 141 -11.72 19.51 15.76
N ASP A 142 -13.00 19.60 16.17
CA ASP A 142 -13.38 20.26 17.39
C ASP A 142 -13.18 19.32 18.60
N LEU A 143 -12.60 19.86 19.66
CA LEU A 143 -12.26 19.13 20.90
C LEU A 143 -12.88 19.86 22.11
N PRO A 144 -14.23 19.86 22.26
CA PRO A 144 -14.92 20.69 23.25
C PRO A 144 -14.51 20.39 24.69
N GLY A 145 -14.15 19.15 24.97
CA GLY A 145 -13.66 18.70 26.29
C GLY A 145 -12.22 19.07 26.62
N SER A 146 -11.43 19.47 25.61
CA SER A 146 -10.01 19.79 25.78
C SER A 146 -9.76 21.28 25.92
N ARG A 147 -8.62 21.66 26.54
CA ARG A 147 -8.19 23.07 26.63
C ARG A 147 -7.95 23.68 25.26
N MET A 148 -7.47 22.90 24.32
CA MET A 148 -7.17 23.30 22.92
C MET A 148 -8.42 23.67 22.13
N LYS A 149 -9.61 23.13 22.47
CA LYS A 149 -10.90 23.32 21.82
C LYS A 149 -11.00 22.93 20.36
N LYS A 150 -9.92 23.02 19.60
CA LYS A 150 -9.84 22.67 18.16
C LYS A 150 -8.40 22.30 17.82
N ILE A 151 -8.23 21.35 16.91
CA ILE A 151 -6.95 21.05 16.28
C ILE A 151 -7.08 21.20 14.75
N GLU A 152 -6.04 21.71 14.13
CA GLU A 152 -5.86 21.69 12.66
C GLU A 152 -4.55 20.97 12.33
N VAL A 153 -4.61 20.08 11.32
CA VAL A 153 -3.47 19.28 10.89
C VAL A 153 -3.31 19.36 9.38
N ALA A 154 -2.05 19.38 8.93
CA ALA A 154 -1.75 19.23 7.50
C ALA A 154 -2.00 17.78 7.08
N LEU A 155 -2.60 17.60 5.90
CA LEU A 155 -2.87 16.28 5.35
C LEU A 155 -1.62 15.69 4.68
N LYS A 156 -1.46 14.39 4.84
CA LYS A 156 -0.55 13.54 4.08
C LYS A 156 -1.35 12.31 3.64
N PRO A 157 -2.18 12.42 2.57
CA PRO A 157 -3.03 11.32 2.16
C PRO A 157 -2.22 10.11 1.71
N MET A 158 -2.68 8.92 2.11
CA MET A 158 -2.05 7.66 1.77
C MET A 158 -3.10 6.60 1.44
N LEU A 159 -2.67 5.49 0.81
CA LEU A 159 -3.47 4.30 0.58
C LEU A 159 -3.13 3.26 1.66
N GLY A 160 -4.05 2.98 2.56
CA GLY A 160 -3.89 1.95 3.60
C GLY A 160 -3.81 0.56 2.97
N ARG A 161 -4.61 0.34 1.92
CA ARG A 161 -4.74 -0.96 1.25
C ARG A 161 -4.20 -0.94 -0.16
N LEU A 162 -3.19 -1.78 -0.38
CA LEU A 162 -2.58 -2.06 -1.68
C LEU A 162 -2.25 -3.55 -1.71
N ALA A 163 -2.90 -4.34 -2.57
CA ALA A 163 -2.75 -5.79 -2.59
C ALA A 163 -2.79 -6.37 -4.00
N THR A 164 -2.08 -7.47 -4.21
CA THR A 164 -2.37 -8.44 -5.27
C THR A 164 -3.28 -9.55 -4.73
N ALA A 165 -3.91 -10.35 -5.58
CA ALA A 165 -4.66 -11.51 -5.10
C ALA A 165 -3.73 -12.47 -4.34
N PRO A 166 -4.13 -12.96 -3.13
CA PRO A 166 -3.35 -13.91 -2.35
C PRO A 166 -3.10 -15.23 -3.09
N SER A 167 -2.02 -15.93 -2.73
CA SER A 167 -1.69 -17.22 -3.35
C SER A 167 -2.77 -18.28 -3.10
N GLY A 168 -2.96 -19.21 -4.04
CA GLY A 168 -3.99 -20.25 -4.00
C GLY A 168 -5.40 -19.67 -4.16
N ASP A 169 -6.42 -20.46 -3.86
CA ASP A 169 -7.84 -20.07 -3.98
C ASP A 169 -8.35 -19.45 -2.68
N GLN A 170 -7.59 -18.52 -2.09
CA GLN A 170 -7.94 -17.90 -0.84
C GLN A 170 -8.76 -16.61 -1.07
N ALA A 171 -9.71 -16.36 -0.16
CA ALA A 171 -10.34 -15.06 0.02
C ALA A 171 -9.92 -14.52 1.39
N VAL A 172 -9.02 -13.54 1.41
CA VAL A 172 -8.49 -12.94 2.64
C VAL A 172 -9.21 -11.64 2.93
N ALA A 173 -9.64 -11.46 4.19
CA ALA A 173 -10.34 -10.25 4.61
C ALA A 173 -9.52 -8.98 4.34
N GLY A 174 -10.18 -7.90 3.91
CA GLY A 174 -9.54 -6.64 3.51
C GLY A 174 -8.65 -6.02 4.58
N GLY A 175 -8.96 -6.19 5.86
CA GLY A 175 -8.15 -5.71 6.98
C GLY A 175 -6.93 -6.56 7.33
N VAL A 176 -6.53 -7.54 6.50
CA VAL A 176 -5.36 -8.40 6.78
C VAL A 176 -4.18 -8.02 5.89
N PRO A 177 -3.10 -7.45 6.44
CA PRO A 177 -1.84 -7.29 5.71
C PRO A 177 -1.03 -8.60 5.73
N SER A 178 -0.34 -8.91 4.62
CA SER A 178 0.50 -10.11 4.47
C SER A 178 1.50 -9.96 3.33
N VAL A 179 2.08 -11.08 2.87
CA VAL A 179 3.04 -11.14 1.76
C VAL A 179 2.50 -10.53 0.44
N PHE A 180 1.20 -10.51 0.24
CA PHE A 180 0.55 -9.96 -0.95
C PHE A 180 0.27 -8.43 -0.85
N GLY A 181 0.72 -7.78 0.22
CA GLY A 181 0.31 -6.43 0.61
C GLY A 181 -0.87 -6.47 1.57
N GLY A 182 -1.99 -5.88 1.21
CA GLY A 182 -3.20 -5.81 2.04
C GLY A 182 -3.27 -4.50 2.82
N ASN A 183 -3.81 -4.57 4.03
CA ASN A 183 -4.00 -3.44 4.94
C ASN A 183 -2.70 -3.08 5.66
N MET A 184 -1.73 -2.60 4.89
CA MET A 184 -0.40 -2.28 5.45
C MET A 184 -0.40 -1.00 6.29
N ASP A 185 -1.35 -0.10 6.05
CA ASP A 185 -1.57 1.17 6.75
C ASP A 185 -0.30 1.96 7.00
N THR A 186 0.56 1.97 6.00
CA THR A 186 1.81 2.73 6.09
C THR A 186 1.68 4.11 5.48
N SER A 187 1.98 5.14 6.27
CA SER A 187 2.02 6.53 5.81
C SER A 187 3.07 6.79 4.71
N GLU A 188 3.89 5.79 4.39
CA GLU A 188 4.83 5.81 3.27
C GLU A 188 4.17 5.48 1.91
N ALA A 189 2.97 4.88 1.90
CA ALA A 189 2.20 4.64 0.68
C ALA A 189 1.43 5.90 0.23
N CYS A 190 2.13 7.01 0.13
CA CYS A 190 1.60 8.35 -0.20
C CYS A 190 2.05 8.81 -1.59
N GLU A 191 1.60 9.99 -2.01
CA GLU A 191 1.98 10.60 -3.29
C GLU A 191 3.51 10.70 -3.42
N GLY A 192 4.03 10.28 -4.57
CA GLY A 192 5.46 10.22 -4.89
C GLY A 192 6.15 8.91 -4.50
N ALA A 193 5.47 8.03 -3.77
CA ALA A 193 6.01 6.72 -3.44
C ALA A 193 5.84 5.71 -4.58
N VAL A 194 6.72 4.72 -4.59
CA VAL A 194 6.63 3.52 -5.43
C VAL A 194 6.45 2.32 -4.52
N VAL A 195 5.45 1.49 -4.80
CA VAL A 195 5.15 0.27 -4.05
C VAL A 195 5.36 -0.93 -4.94
N TYR A 196 6.05 -1.94 -4.44
CA TYR A 196 6.34 -3.20 -5.12
C TYR A 196 5.58 -4.32 -4.41
N LEU A 197 4.76 -5.04 -5.14
CA LEU A 197 3.94 -6.12 -4.62
C LEU A 197 4.29 -7.46 -5.28
N PRO A 198 4.46 -8.55 -4.54
CA PRO A 198 4.60 -9.88 -5.10
C PRO A 198 3.37 -10.28 -5.91
N VAL A 199 3.56 -10.97 -7.02
CA VAL A 199 2.49 -11.48 -7.88
C VAL A 199 2.36 -12.99 -7.72
N PHE A 200 1.15 -13.47 -7.43
CA PHE A 200 0.85 -14.90 -7.19
C PHE A 200 -0.06 -15.50 -8.26
N HIS A 201 -0.72 -14.67 -9.07
CA HIS A 201 -1.66 -15.10 -10.11
C HIS A 201 -1.42 -14.37 -11.42
N GLU A 202 -1.87 -14.98 -12.51
CA GLU A 202 -1.96 -14.32 -13.79
C GLU A 202 -2.76 -13.02 -13.67
N GLY A 203 -2.25 -11.95 -14.26
CA GLY A 203 -2.83 -10.62 -14.17
C GLY A 203 -2.62 -9.90 -12.84
N ALA A 204 -1.85 -10.46 -11.91
CA ALA A 204 -1.61 -9.91 -10.57
C ALA A 204 -2.88 -9.66 -9.74
N LEU A 205 -3.98 -9.24 -10.37
CA LEU A 205 -5.28 -8.94 -9.75
C LEU A 205 -5.13 -7.92 -8.61
N PHE A 206 -4.81 -6.69 -8.98
CA PHE A 206 -4.47 -5.61 -8.06
C PHE A 206 -5.70 -4.95 -7.44
N TYR A 207 -5.68 -4.76 -6.12
CA TYR A 207 -6.68 -4.06 -5.31
C TYR A 207 -6.06 -2.84 -4.63
N PHE A 208 -6.85 -1.78 -4.47
CA PHE A 208 -6.44 -0.59 -3.73
C PHE A 208 -7.64 0.13 -3.11
N GLY A 209 -7.39 0.86 -2.03
CA GLY A 209 -8.43 1.61 -1.34
C GLY A 209 -7.96 2.12 0.00
N ASP A 210 -8.91 2.34 0.92
CA ASP A 210 -8.64 2.69 2.30
C ASP A 210 -7.76 3.94 2.41
N VAL A 211 -8.33 5.07 1.98
CA VAL A 211 -7.59 6.33 2.00
C VAL A 211 -7.68 6.95 3.39
N HIS A 212 -6.51 7.13 3.99
CA HIS A 212 -6.38 7.98 5.17
C HIS A 212 -5.87 9.35 4.75
N ALA A 213 -6.62 10.39 5.09
CA ALA A 213 -6.17 11.77 4.85
C ALA A 213 -4.94 12.12 5.69
N LEU A 214 -4.80 11.48 6.86
CA LEU A 214 -3.65 11.50 7.74
C LEU A 214 -3.71 10.30 8.71
N GLN A 215 -2.57 9.72 9.01
CA GLN A 215 -2.41 8.67 10.02
C GLN A 215 -1.13 8.87 10.79
N GLY A 216 -1.18 8.66 12.11
CA GLY A 216 -0.01 8.53 12.98
C GLY A 216 0.50 7.10 13.05
N ASP A 217 1.75 6.92 13.47
CA ASP A 217 2.37 5.61 13.61
C ASP A 217 1.58 4.71 14.56
N GLY A 218 1.47 3.44 14.17
CA GLY A 218 0.77 2.40 14.91
C GLY A 218 -0.73 2.38 14.72
N GLU A 219 -1.32 3.42 14.11
CA GLU A 219 -2.77 3.52 13.91
C GLU A 219 -3.56 3.23 15.22
N ILE A 220 -3.11 3.82 16.32
CA ILE A 220 -3.37 3.36 17.68
C ILE A 220 -4.83 3.25 18.11
N ILE A 221 -5.74 3.95 17.44
CA ILE A 221 -7.19 3.85 17.69
C ILE A 221 -7.91 2.90 16.71
N GLY A 222 -7.18 2.32 15.73
CA GLY A 222 -7.74 1.45 14.70
C GLY A 222 -8.38 2.19 13.53
N SER A 223 -8.01 3.44 13.34
CA SER A 223 -8.35 4.24 12.15
C SER A 223 -7.39 5.41 11.98
N GLY A 224 -7.09 5.76 10.73
CA GLY A 224 -6.57 7.07 10.39
C GLY A 224 -7.68 8.13 10.38
N ILE A 225 -7.53 9.20 9.60
CA ILE A 225 -8.63 10.07 9.17
C ILE A 225 -9.17 9.46 7.86
N GLU A 226 -10.14 8.56 8.01
CA GLU A 226 -10.74 7.79 6.92
C GLU A 226 -11.50 8.69 5.96
N THR A 227 -11.24 8.62 4.66
CA THR A 227 -11.90 9.44 3.67
C THR A 227 -11.94 8.78 2.30
N SER A 228 -12.63 9.39 1.33
CA SER A 228 -12.55 9.03 -0.08
C SER A 228 -11.64 10.01 -0.82
N ALA A 229 -10.96 9.54 -1.87
CA ALA A 229 -10.06 10.35 -2.66
C ALA A 229 -10.09 10.03 -4.16
N ASP A 230 -9.73 11.02 -4.96
CA ASP A 230 -9.29 10.80 -6.33
C ASP A 230 -7.83 10.36 -6.32
N VAL A 231 -7.52 9.31 -7.09
CA VAL A 231 -6.20 8.71 -7.16
C VAL A 231 -5.71 8.62 -8.60
N ALA A 232 -4.40 8.77 -8.78
CA ALA A 232 -3.71 8.48 -10.03
C ALA A 232 -2.56 7.54 -9.73
N LEU A 233 -2.56 6.37 -10.37
CA LEU A 233 -1.58 5.29 -10.19
C LEU A 233 -1.00 4.91 -11.53
N LYS A 234 0.33 4.77 -11.64
CA LYS A 234 0.98 4.16 -12.80
C LYS A 234 1.38 2.73 -12.44
N LEU A 235 1.05 1.78 -13.31
CA LEU A 235 1.27 0.36 -13.09
C LEU A 235 2.35 -0.15 -14.03
N GLU A 236 3.40 -0.75 -13.48
CA GLU A 236 4.53 -1.33 -14.21
C GLU A 236 4.74 -2.76 -13.72
N LEU A 237 5.51 -3.56 -14.46
CA LEU A 237 5.73 -4.97 -14.16
C LEU A 237 7.21 -5.31 -14.29
N LEU A 238 7.78 -5.91 -13.26
CA LEU A 238 9.11 -6.50 -13.29
C LEU A 238 8.98 -8.01 -13.49
N LYS A 239 9.22 -8.45 -14.72
CA LYS A 239 9.09 -9.86 -15.13
C LYS A 239 10.16 -10.73 -14.45
N GLY A 240 9.72 -11.84 -13.86
CA GLY A 240 10.61 -12.81 -13.21
C GLY A 240 11.33 -12.29 -11.98
N LYS A 241 10.96 -11.10 -11.50
CA LYS A 241 11.52 -10.52 -10.27
C LYS A 241 10.69 -10.97 -9.08
N ILE A 242 11.20 -11.92 -8.33
CA ILE A 242 10.55 -12.45 -7.13
C ILE A 242 11.00 -11.62 -5.92
N ILE A 243 10.04 -11.09 -5.17
CA ILE A 243 10.25 -10.48 -3.86
C ILE A 243 9.45 -11.24 -2.81
N GLY A 244 9.97 -11.34 -1.59
CA GLY A 244 9.32 -12.09 -0.51
C GLY A 244 8.20 -11.33 0.19
N TRP A 245 8.33 -10.01 0.26
CA TRP A 245 7.42 -9.11 0.97
C TRP A 245 7.27 -7.79 0.21
N PRO A 246 6.21 -7.03 0.46
CA PRO A 246 6.03 -5.71 -0.14
C PRO A 246 7.21 -4.79 0.15
N ARG A 247 7.63 -4.05 -0.88
CA ARG A 247 8.69 -3.04 -0.79
C ARG A 247 8.13 -1.69 -1.17
N LEU A 248 8.72 -0.64 -0.64
CA LEU A 248 8.39 0.73 -1.01
C LEU A 248 9.68 1.51 -1.24
N GLU A 249 9.58 2.59 -1.99
CA GLU A 249 10.63 3.59 -2.06
C GLU A 249 10.06 4.98 -2.27
N ASN A 250 10.83 5.97 -1.83
CA ASN A 250 10.60 7.38 -2.11
C ASN A 250 11.93 8.06 -2.47
N GLY A 251 11.99 9.38 -2.46
CA GLY A 251 13.22 10.11 -2.77
C GLY A 251 14.38 9.84 -1.81
N GLU A 252 14.10 9.44 -0.56
CA GLU A 252 15.08 9.34 0.51
C GLU A 252 15.39 7.90 0.94
N PHE A 253 14.43 7.01 0.88
CA PHE A 253 14.50 5.66 1.45
C PHE A 253 14.12 4.57 0.45
N ILE A 254 14.75 3.41 0.58
CA ILE A 254 14.17 2.11 0.23
C ILE A 254 13.59 1.50 1.51
N MET A 255 12.47 0.80 1.39
CA MET A 255 11.68 0.35 2.54
C MET A 255 11.08 -1.03 2.29
N VAL A 256 10.93 -1.81 3.37
CA VAL A 256 10.26 -3.12 3.32
C VAL A 256 9.17 -3.16 4.38
N ALA A 257 7.96 -3.53 3.97
CA ALA A 257 6.86 -3.79 4.88
C ALA A 257 6.80 -5.28 5.25
N GLY A 258 6.97 -5.57 6.54
CA GLY A 258 6.79 -6.91 7.10
C GLY A 258 5.53 -6.93 7.97
N SER A 259 4.67 -7.94 7.78
CA SER A 259 3.39 -8.01 8.50
C SER A 259 3.21 -9.36 9.18
N ALA A 260 3.08 -9.35 10.51
CA ALA A 260 2.92 -10.55 11.34
C ALA A 260 2.44 -10.22 12.75
N ARG A 261 2.01 -11.23 13.52
CA ARG A 261 1.89 -11.22 14.97
C ARG A 261 2.80 -12.29 15.58
N PRO A 262 3.50 -11.98 16.68
CA PRO A 262 3.58 -10.68 17.38
C PRO A 262 4.38 -9.63 16.59
N LEU A 263 4.36 -8.37 17.04
CA LEU A 263 5.03 -7.23 16.39
C LEU A 263 6.52 -7.47 16.12
N ILE A 264 7.21 -8.19 17.00
CA ILE A 264 8.63 -8.53 16.82
C ILE A 264 8.88 -9.39 15.58
N ASP A 265 7.91 -10.20 15.14
CA ASP A 265 8.05 -11.02 13.94
C ASP A 265 7.84 -10.15 12.69
N ALA A 266 6.93 -9.18 12.71
CA ALA A 266 6.83 -8.17 11.66
C ALA A 266 8.14 -7.38 11.50
N PHE A 267 8.74 -6.97 12.62
CA PHE A 267 10.06 -6.31 12.64
C PHE A 267 11.16 -7.18 12.02
N ARG A 268 11.24 -8.46 12.40
CA ARG A 268 12.22 -9.42 11.86
C ARG A 268 12.05 -9.61 10.36
N ILE A 269 10.82 -9.81 9.90
CA ILE A 269 10.50 -9.97 8.46
C ILE A 269 11.00 -8.76 7.68
N ALA A 270 10.62 -7.54 8.09
CA ALA A 270 10.99 -6.31 7.40
C ALA A 270 12.51 -6.14 7.28
N HIS A 271 13.26 -6.43 8.36
CA HIS A 271 14.72 -6.28 8.37
C HIS A 271 15.44 -7.39 7.61
N VAL A 272 14.98 -8.64 7.72
CA VAL A 272 15.54 -9.75 6.93
C VAL A 272 15.38 -9.51 5.43
N GLU A 273 14.19 -9.08 5.01
CA GLU A 273 13.96 -8.76 3.60
C GLU A 273 14.73 -7.52 3.13
N MET A 274 14.96 -6.53 4.01
CA MET A 274 15.84 -5.39 3.70
C MET A 274 17.29 -5.84 3.49
N VAL A 275 17.83 -6.71 4.36
CA VAL A 275 19.18 -7.26 4.18
C VAL A 275 19.28 -8.02 2.85
N LYS A 276 18.30 -8.87 2.52
CA LYS A 276 18.25 -9.57 1.23
C LYS A 276 18.21 -8.59 0.05
N TRP A 277 17.47 -7.51 0.17
CA TRP A 277 17.37 -6.50 -0.89
C TRP A 277 18.72 -5.80 -1.10
N LEU A 278 19.40 -5.39 -0.02
CA LEU A 278 20.74 -4.81 -0.07
C LEU A 278 21.76 -5.77 -0.68
N GLU A 279 21.69 -7.06 -0.33
CA GLU A 279 22.56 -8.10 -0.87
C GLU A 279 22.31 -8.31 -2.38
N THR A 280 21.07 -8.53 -2.78
CA THR A 280 20.74 -8.99 -4.14
C THR A 280 20.74 -7.89 -5.18
N GLU A 281 20.47 -6.65 -4.82
CA GLU A 281 20.30 -5.56 -5.78
C GLU A 281 21.35 -4.45 -5.65
N TYR A 282 21.97 -4.35 -4.47
CA TYR A 282 22.97 -3.31 -4.22
C TYR A 282 24.38 -3.85 -3.96
N GLY A 283 24.55 -5.19 -4.02
CA GLY A 283 25.86 -5.83 -3.95
C GLY A 283 26.55 -5.77 -2.60
N PHE A 284 25.81 -5.54 -1.52
CA PHE A 284 26.36 -5.68 -0.16
C PHE A 284 26.66 -7.14 0.16
N ASP A 285 27.74 -7.41 0.91
CA ASP A 285 27.80 -8.65 1.68
C ASP A 285 26.67 -8.68 2.70
N ARG A 286 26.11 -9.85 2.95
CA ARG A 286 24.97 -10.02 3.85
C ARG A 286 25.21 -9.48 5.26
N TRP A 287 26.37 -9.75 5.81
CA TRP A 287 26.70 -9.35 7.18
C TRP A 287 27.10 -7.89 7.28
N GLU A 288 27.72 -7.33 6.23
CA GLU A 288 27.96 -5.91 6.09
C GLU A 288 26.65 -5.14 5.91
N ALA A 289 25.69 -5.67 5.10
CA ALA A 289 24.36 -5.12 4.98
C ALA A 289 23.65 -5.03 6.33
N LEU A 290 23.69 -6.11 7.12
CA LEU A 290 23.12 -6.13 8.47
C LEU A 290 23.82 -5.13 9.38
N GLN A 291 25.15 -5.05 9.34
CA GLN A 291 25.92 -4.12 10.15
C GLN A 291 25.56 -2.66 9.82
N VAL A 292 25.49 -2.30 8.53
CA VAL A 292 25.16 -0.94 8.11
C VAL A 292 23.69 -0.63 8.41
N LEU A 293 22.77 -1.53 8.09
CA LEU A 293 21.33 -1.38 8.38
C LEU A 293 21.11 -1.12 9.89
N SER A 294 21.82 -1.83 10.75
CA SER A 294 21.69 -1.67 12.21
C SER A 294 22.11 -0.26 12.70
N GLN A 295 22.99 0.44 11.98
CA GLN A 295 23.50 1.75 12.38
C GLN A 295 22.76 2.92 11.73
N VAL A 296 22.33 2.77 10.46
CA VAL A 296 21.76 3.90 9.70
C VAL A 296 20.28 3.70 9.37
N GLY A 297 19.77 2.49 9.54
CA GLY A 297 18.37 2.17 9.31
C GLY A 297 17.46 2.74 10.37
N SER A 298 16.18 2.81 10.05
CA SER A 298 15.10 3.10 10.98
C SER A 298 13.94 2.16 10.73
N ALA A 299 13.03 2.07 11.70
CA ALA A 299 11.82 1.27 11.57
C ALA A 299 10.61 2.08 12.05
N GLN A 300 9.51 1.92 11.33
CA GLN A 300 8.22 2.52 11.65
C GLN A 300 7.23 1.39 11.99
N VAL A 301 6.49 1.52 13.06
CA VAL A 301 5.28 0.72 13.27
C VAL A 301 4.17 1.39 12.48
N ALA A 302 3.79 0.80 11.37
CA ALA A 302 2.77 1.35 10.49
C ALA A 302 1.37 1.15 11.09
N ASN A 303 1.00 -0.10 11.42
CA ASN A 303 -0.16 -0.39 12.25
C ASN A 303 0.17 -1.46 13.31
N ALA A 304 -0.55 -1.42 14.43
CA ALA A 304 -0.46 -2.41 15.51
C ALA A 304 -1.87 -2.84 16.00
N VAL A 305 -2.87 -2.75 15.11
CA VAL A 305 -4.28 -3.02 15.41
C VAL A 305 -4.85 -4.16 14.60
N ASP A 306 -4.35 -4.38 13.41
CA ASP A 306 -4.83 -5.38 12.45
C ASP A 306 -4.56 -6.82 12.90
N PRO A 307 -5.17 -7.82 12.24
CA PRO A 307 -4.88 -9.23 12.48
C PRO A 307 -3.38 -9.56 12.39
N ASN A 308 -2.63 -8.92 11.47
CA ASN A 308 -1.18 -8.84 11.47
C ASN A 308 -0.75 -7.38 11.65
N TYR A 309 0.25 -7.15 12.47
CA TYR A 309 0.87 -5.83 12.65
C TYR A 309 1.85 -5.57 11.51
N THR A 310 1.97 -4.32 11.06
CA THR A 310 2.92 -3.95 10.00
C THR A 310 4.05 -3.10 10.54
N VAL A 311 5.29 -3.54 10.29
CA VAL A 311 6.51 -2.77 10.52
C VAL A 311 7.17 -2.47 9.18
N VAL A 312 7.60 -1.23 8.98
CA VAL A 312 8.34 -0.79 7.79
C VAL A 312 9.79 -0.51 8.18
N ALA A 313 10.70 -1.37 7.73
CA ALA A 313 12.13 -1.12 7.81
C ALA A 313 12.54 -0.13 6.70
N LYS A 314 13.38 0.86 7.03
CA LYS A 314 13.81 1.93 6.12
C LYS A 314 15.33 1.99 6.05
N PHE A 315 15.88 2.06 4.85
CA PHE A 315 17.30 2.26 4.61
C PHE A 315 17.51 3.53 3.77
N PRO A 316 18.35 4.48 4.21
CA PRO A 316 18.55 5.74 3.49
C PRO A 316 19.30 5.54 2.18
N LYS A 317 18.74 6.00 1.06
CA LYS A 317 19.32 5.88 -0.30
C LYS A 317 20.69 6.51 -0.43
N LYS A 318 21.02 7.51 0.41
CA LYS A 318 22.34 8.17 0.40
C LYS A 318 23.51 7.24 0.73
N PHE A 319 23.23 6.07 1.30
CA PHE A 319 24.23 5.05 1.63
C PHE A 319 24.25 3.87 0.65
N LEU A 320 23.38 3.90 -0.39
CA LEU A 320 23.42 2.90 -1.45
C LEU A 320 24.62 3.15 -2.38
N PRO A 321 25.24 2.11 -2.94
CA PRO A 321 26.24 2.24 -3.99
C PRO A 321 25.67 3.03 -5.19
N ARG A 322 26.54 3.83 -5.82
CA ARG A 322 26.19 4.60 -7.02
C ARG A 322 26.38 3.74 -8.26
#